data_f04f00464e6ef2119000dbd453dd5e42
#
_entry.id   f04f00464e6ef2119000dbd453dd5e42
#
_cell.length_a   1.000
_cell.length_b   1.000
_cell.length_c   1.000
_cell.angle_alpha   90.00
_cell.angle_beta   90.00
_cell.angle_gamma   90.00
#
_symmetry.space_group_name_H-M   'P 1'
#
loop_
_entity.id
_entity.type
_entity.pdbx_description
1 polymer ?
#
loop_
_entity_poly.entity_id
_entity_poly.type
_entity_poly.pdbx_seq_one_letter_code
_entity_poly.pdbx_strand_id
1 'polypeptide(L)'
;MHTDRNDDEMRMKVREMIGEIGTAIFTTIDQQGRLRGRPMRTQKPDPDGRTLWFFTRADSPKIAELEGDSRVLLGYADTRSQDYVSIFGRGRVVRDVAKKRAVWTEGVRTWLPEGPESDKVALIGVEIEGAEYWDGISSSLRFAFGYAQSLVSGKPDTSGENAKVSFSG
;
A
#
# COMPACT_ATOMS: atom_id res chain seq x y z
N MET A 1 -23.28 11.83 9.47
CA MET A 1 -23.62 10.40 9.43
C MET A 1 -23.48 9.72 8.05
N HIS A 2 -23.42 10.47 6.96
CA HIS A 2 -23.19 9.91 5.61
C HIS A 2 -21.70 9.75 5.26
N THR A 3 -20.81 10.50 5.91
CA THR A 3 -19.37 10.54 5.63
C THR A 3 -18.67 9.25 6.11
N ASP A 4 -19.01 8.75 7.31
CA ASP A 4 -18.32 7.61 7.92
C ASP A 4 -18.54 6.28 7.17
N ARG A 5 -19.73 6.05 6.63
CA ARG A 5 -20.04 4.81 5.89
C ARG A 5 -19.33 4.76 4.55
N ASN A 6 -19.19 5.89 3.89
CA ASN A 6 -18.47 6.00 2.62
C ASN A 6 -16.96 5.78 2.83
N ASP A 7 -16.38 6.30 3.91
CA ASP A 7 -14.98 6.11 4.25
C ASP A 7 -14.65 4.65 4.57
N ASP A 8 -15.53 3.93 5.28
CA ASP A 8 -15.32 2.51 5.58
C ASP A 8 -15.39 1.64 4.31
N GLU A 9 -16.32 1.92 3.40
CA GLU A 9 -16.41 1.25 2.10
C GLU A 9 -15.14 1.49 1.26
N MET A 10 -14.64 2.72 1.23
CA MET A 10 -13.40 3.06 0.52
C MET A 10 -12.17 2.40 1.15
N ARG A 11 -12.09 2.32 2.49
CA ARG A 11 -11.02 1.60 3.21
C ARG A 11 -11.05 0.10 2.88
N MET A 12 -12.24 -0.51 2.84
CA MET A 12 -12.38 -1.91 2.42
C MET A 12 -11.92 -2.12 0.98
N LYS A 13 -12.29 -1.23 0.06
CA LYS A 13 -11.86 -1.29 -1.35
C LYS A 13 -10.33 -1.20 -1.49
N VAL A 14 -9.69 -0.27 -0.79
CA VAL A 14 -8.23 -0.15 -0.76
C VAL A 14 -7.58 -1.46 -0.28
N ARG A 15 -8.09 -2.07 0.79
CA ARG A 15 -7.57 -3.35 1.33
C ARG A 15 -7.71 -4.50 0.35
N GLU A 16 -8.86 -4.60 -0.33
CA GLU A 16 -9.10 -5.60 -1.37
C GLU A 16 -8.07 -5.46 -2.49
N MET A 17 -7.92 -4.26 -3.06
CA MET A 17 -6.97 -3.98 -4.14
C MET A 17 -5.52 -4.28 -3.74
N ILE A 18 -5.10 -3.90 -2.53
CA ILE A 18 -3.77 -4.22 -1.99
C ILE A 18 -3.57 -5.75 -1.89
N GLY A 19 -4.58 -6.47 -1.41
CA GLY A 19 -4.53 -7.93 -1.28
C GLY A 19 -4.39 -8.62 -2.63
N GLU A 20 -5.06 -8.14 -3.66
CA GLU A 20 -5.00 -8.68 -5.02
C GLU A 20 -3.67 -8.37 -5.70
N ILE A 21 -3.17 -7.13 -5.60
CA ILE A 21 -1.89 -6.73 -6.23
C ILE A 21 -0.70 -7.34 -5.47
N GLY A 22 -0.72 -7.28 -4.16
CA GLY A 22 0.19 -7.98 -3.24
C GLY A 22 1.60 -7.39 -3.12
N THR A 23 2.13 -6.69 -4.12
CA THR A 23 3.49 -6.11 -4.11
C THR A 23 3.43 -4.61 -4.33
N ALA A 24 4.06 -3.87 -3.42
CA ALA A 24 4.21 -2.43 -3.52
C ALA A 24 5.60 -2.03 -4.00
N ILE A 25 5.72 -0.89 -4.67
CA ILE A 25 6.95 -0.11 -4.66
C ILE A 25 6.98 0.65 -3.35
N PHE A 26 7.85 0.21 -2.45
CA PHE A 26 8.04 0.75 -1.11
C PHE A 26 9.10 1.85 -1.17
N THR A 27 8.71 3.09 -0.95
CA THR A 27 9.58 4.26 -1.08
C THR A 27 9.86 4.87 0.28
N THR A 28 11.15 5.03 0.58
CA THR A 28 11.70 5.69 1.77
C THR A 28 12.55 6.90 1.38
N ILE A 29 13.00 7.64 2.36
CA ILE A 29 13.89 8.78 2.20
C ILE A 29 15.26 8.41 2.80
N ASP A 30 16.33 8.50 2.00
CA ASP A 30 17.66 8.21 2.47
C ASP A 30 18.28 9.40 3.25
N GLN A 31 19.48 9.17 3.81
CA GLN A 31 20.18 10.20 4.62
C GLN A 31 20.54 11.48 3.83
N GLN A 32 20.53 11.41 2.49
CA GLN A 32 20.75 12.56 1.62
C GLN A 32 19.42 13.22 1.16
N GLY A 33 18.26 12.79 1.72
CA GLY A 33 16.95 13.30 1.35
C GLY A 33 16.43 12.79 0.01
N ARG A 34 17.03 11.74 -0.56
CA ARG A 34 16.62 11.17 -1.85
C ARG A 34 15.57 10.10 -1.65
N LEU A 35 14.60 10.03 -2.56
CA LEU A 35 13.59 8.98 -2.59
C LEU A 35 14.21 7.66 -3.10
N ARG A 36 13.97 6.57 -2.38
CA ARG A 36 14.46 5.23 -2.68
C ARG A 36 13.30 4.23 -2.74
N GLY A 37 12.91 3.85 -3.97
CA GLY A 37 11.85 2.86 -4.20
C GLY A 37 12.41 1.46 -4.44
N ARG A 38 11.73 0.41 -3.91
CA ARG A 38 12.02 -1.00 -4.17
C ARG A 38 10.76 -1.85 -4.03
N PRO A 39 10.66 -2.97 -4.75
CA PRO A 39 9.50 -3.85 -4.60
C PRO A 39 9.52 -4.55 -3.24
N MET A 40 8.37 -4.60 -2.57
CA MET A 40 8.18 -5.30 -1.30
C MET A 40 6.82 -5.99 -1.26
N ARG A 41 6.81 -7.26 -0.87
CA ARG A 41 5.60 -8.04 -0.72
C ARG A 41 4.86 -7.67 0.56
N THR A 42 3.62 -7.26 0.42
CA THR A 42 2.73 -6.99 1.55
C THR A 42 2.29 -8.30 2.19
N GLN A 43 2.39 -8.38 3.51
CA GLN A 43 1.86 -9.48 4.30
C GLN A 43 0.41 -9.18 4.71
N LYS A 44 -0.26 -10.18 5.31
CA LYS A 44 -1.61 -9.99 5.80
C LYS A 44 -1.67 -8.79 6.77
N PRO A 45 -2.55 -7.82 6.55
CA PRO A 45 -2.70 -6.68 7.45
C PRO A 45 -3.26 -7.10 8.81
N ASP A 46 -3.10 -6.23 9.80
CA ASP A 46 -3.79 -6.39 11.08
C ASP A 46 -5.32 -6.37 10.89
N PRO A 47 -6.10 -6.95 11.82
CA PRO A 47 -7.56 -7.02 11.71
C PRO A 47 -8.23 -5.65 11.55
N ASP A 48 -7.65 -4.59 12.14
CA ASP A 48 -8.12 -3.21 11.98
C ASP A 48 -7.75 -2.60 10.61
N GLY A 49 -6.83 -3.27 9.87
CA GLY A 49 -6.39 -2.88 8.54
C GLY A 49 -5.67 -1.53 8.48
N ARG A 50 -5.19 -1.02 9.61
CA ARG A 50 -4.46 0.25 9.68
C ARG A 50 -2.97 0.11 9.47
N THR A 51 -2.42 -1.08 9.71
CA THR A 51 -0.99 -1.37 9.56
C THR A 51 -0.76 -2.40 8.47
N LEU A 52 0.11 -2.07 7.52
CA LEU A 52 0.63 -2.99 6.51
C LEU A 52 1.99 -3.52 6.94
N TRP A 53 2.23 -4.80 6.71
CA TRP A 53 3.42 -5.51 7.20
C TRP A 53 4.30 -5.97 6.04
N PHE A 54 5.62 -5.81 6.22
CA PHE A 54 6.63 -6.18 5.23
C PHE A 54 7.84 -6.81 5.91
N PHE A 55 8.26 -7.99 5.47
CA PHE A 55 9.51 -8.60 5.93
C PHE A 55 10.69 -8.12 5.11
N THR A 56 11.83 -7.97 5.76
CA THR A 56 13.11 -7.61 5.13
C THR A 56 14.29 -8.16 5.93
N ARG A 57 15.48 -8.09 5.34
CA ARG A 57 16.72 -8.33 6.08
C ARG A 57 16.98 -7.19 7.07
N ALA A 58 17.45 -7.53 8.27
CA ALA A 58 17.75 -6.53 9.30
C ALA A 58 18.92 -5.60 8.93
N ASP A 59 19.81 -6.04 8.03
CA ASP A 59 20.95 -5.27 7.50
C ASP A 59 20.59 -4.45 6.24
N SER A 60 19.33 -4.43 5.82
CA SER A 60 18.91 -3.67 4.65
C SER A 60 19.02 -2.15 4.88
N PRO A 61 19.48 -1.37 3.88
CA PRO A 61 19.57 0.09 3.98
C PRO A 61 18.26 0.78 4.40
N LYS A 62 17.11 0.23 4.00
CA LYS A 62 15.78 0.79 4.35
C LYS A 62 15.50 0.83 5.86
N ILE A 63 16.18 0.00 6.65
CA ILE A 63 16.06 0.02 8.12
C ILE A 63 16.59 1.35 8.66
N ALA A 64 17.82 1.71 8.31
CA ALA A 64 18.42 2.99 8.72
C ALA A 64 17.67 4.20 8.12
N GLU A 65 17.19 4.06 6.89
CA GLU A 65 16.36 5.09 6.24
C GLU A 65 15.09 5.37 7.05
N LEU A 66 14.35 4.34 7.46
CA LEU A 66 13.13 4.46 8.26
C LEU A 66 13.40 4.98 9.69
N GLU A 67 14.51 4.60 10.28
CA GLU A 67 14.92 5.10 11.59
C GLU A 67 15.27 6.59 11.55
N GLY A 68 15.80 7.08 10.43
CA GLY A 68 16.10 8.49 10.18
C GLY A 68 14.88 9.33 9.77
N ASP A 69 14.04 8.78 8.91
CA ASP A 69 12.79 9.41 8.45
C ASP A 69 11.71 8.35 8.25
N SER A 70 10.69 8.39 9.07
CA SER A 70 9.63 7.39 9.09
C SER A 70 8.62 7.49 7.94
N ARG A 71 8.67 8.55 7.13
CA ARG A 71 7.74 8.74 6.01
C ARG A 71 7.91 7.65 4.96
N VAL A 72 6.79 7.11 4.51
CA VAL A 72 6.73 6.03 3.51
C VAL A 72 5.67 6.35 2.48
N LEU A 73 5.98 6.06 1.23
CA LEU A 73 5.01 5.98 0.14
C LEU A 73 5.00 4.56 -0.42
N LEU A 74 3.81 3.97 -0.54
CA LEU A 74 3.59 2.66 -1.14
C LEU A 74 2.79 2.84 -2.44
N GLY A 75 3.35 2.40 -3.56
CA GLY A 75 2.67 2.37 -4.84
C GLY A 75 2.34 0.92 -5.25
N TYR A 76 1.07 0.63 -5.45
CA TYR A 76 0.58 -0.64 -5.98
C TYR A 76 0.05 -0.44 -7.39
N ALA A 77 0.33 -1.36 -8.29
CA ALA A 77 -0.13 -1.29 -9.67
C ALA A 77 -0.40 -2.68 -10.24
N ASP A 78 -1.58 -2.90 -10.77
CA ASP A 78 -1.86 -3.96 -11.75
C ASP A 78 -2.22 -3.31 -13.09
N THR A 79 -1.29 -3.34 -14.01
CA THR A 79 -1.44 -2.72 -15.33
C THR A 79 -2.40 -3.46 -16.25
N ARG A 80 -2.73 -4.71 -15.94
CA ARG A 80 -3.69 -5.51 -16.73
C ARG A 80 -5.13 -5.11 -16.42
N SER A 81 -5.44 -4.92 -15.14
CA SER A 81 -6.76 -4.44 -14.70
C SER A 81 -6.87 -2.92 -14.66
N GLN A 82 -5.75 -2.20 -14.79
CA GLN A 82 -5.65 -0.75 -14.62
C GLN A 82 -5.98 -0.31 -13.19
N ASP A 83 -5.64 -1.15 -12.20
CA ASP A 83 -5.84 -0.88 -10.79
C ASP A 83 -4.58 -0.31 -10.17
N TYR A 84 -4.73 0.81 -9.47
CA TYR A 84 -3.62 1.50 -8.82
C TYR A 84 -4.02 1.94 -7.43
N VAL A 85 -3.08 1.83 -6.48
CA VAL A 85 -3.26 2.36 -5.11
C VAL A 85 -1.98 3.07 -4.69
N SER A 86 -2.14 4.27 -4.17
CA SER A 86 -1.08 5.05 -3.53
C SER A 86 -1.40 5.22 -2.06
N ILE A 87 -0.46 4.84 -1.19
CA ILE A 87 -0.60 4.95 0.26
C ILE A 87 0.56 5.75 0.81
N PHE A 88 0.28 6.71 1.67
CA PHE A 88 1.30 7.36 2.47
C PHE A 88 1.06 7.10 3.96
N GLY A 89 2.13 7.03 4.71
CA GLY A 89 2.08 6.72 6.13
C GLY A 89 3.45 6.76 6.80
N ARG A 90 3.51 6.13 7.97
CA ARG A 90 4.71 6.07 8.81
C ARG A 90 5.18 4.64 8.99
N GLY A 91 6.45 4.41 8.63
CA GLY A 91 7.10 3.12 8.82
C GLY A 91 7.80 3.02 10.19
N ARG A 92 7.71 1.85 10.79
CA ARG A 92 8.47 1.49 12.00
C ARG A 92 9.08 0.12 11.86
N VAL A 93 10.25 -0.07 12.43
CA VAL A 93 10.96 -1.36 12.44
C VAL A 93 10.56 -2.13 13.69
N VAL A 94 10.16 -3.39 13.51
CA VAL A 94 9.75 -4.31 14.58
C VAL A 94 10.69 -5.51 14.58
N ARG A 95 11.36 -5.72 15.71
CA ARG A 95 12.29 -6.86 15.92
C ARG A 95 11.71 -7.90 16.87
N ASP A 96 10.55 -7.63 17.46
CA ASP A 96 9.87 -8.54 18.37
C ASP A 96 9.51 -9.86 17.69
N VAL A 97 9.99 -10.97 18.28
CA VAL A 97 9.83 -12.31 17.69
C VAL A 97 8.37 -12.75 17.68
N ALA A 98 7.60 -12.43 18.72
CA ALA A 98 6.18 -12.81 18.78
C ALA A 98 5.38 -12.14 17.66
N LYS A 99 5.62 -10.85 17.39
CA LYS A 99 5.00 -10.14 16.29
C LYS A 99 5.46 -10.67 14.94
N LYS A 100 6.75 -10.95 14.75
CA LYS A 100 7.26 -11.57 13.52
C LYS A 100 6.58 -12.91 13.24
N ARG A 101 6.45 -13.78 14.26
CA ARG A 101 5.73 -15.05 14.12
C ARG A 101 4.26 -14.88 13.75
N ALA A 102 3.58 -13.91 14.36
CA ALA A 102 2.16 -13.66 14.11
C ALA A 102 1.87 -13.25 12.66
N VAL A 103 2.82 -12.56 12.02
CA VAL A 103 2.70 -12.07 10.63
C VAL A 103 3.33 -13.05 9.63
N TRP A 104 4.20 -13.97 10.09
CA TRP A 104 4.95 -14.87 9.22
C TRP A 104 4.06 -15.82 8.43
N THR A 105 4.42 -16.03 7.18
CA THR A 105 3.92 -17.11 6.33
C THR A 105 5.08 -17.89 5.74
N GLU A 106 4.90 -19.19 5.46
CA GLU A 106 5.98 -20.00 4.91
C GLU A 106 6.46 -19.55 3.53
N GLY A 107 5.64 -18.81 2.79
CA GLY A 107 6.06 -18.18 1.54
C GLY A 107 7.20 -17.15 1.72
N VAL A 108 7.30 -16.52 2.88
CA VAL A 108 8.40 -15.60 3.21
C VAL A 108 9.75 -16.32 3.31
N ARG A 109 9.75 -17.58 3.72
CA ARG A 109 10.96 -18.39 3.86
C ARG A 109 11.76 -18.54 2.57
N THR A 110 11.10 -18.42 1.41
CA THR A 110 11.77 -18.44 0.10
C THR A 110 12.80 -17.31 -0.05
N TRP A 111 12.54 -16.17 0.58
CA TRP A 111 13.38 -14.97 0.51
C TRP A 111 14.22 -14.74 1.76
N LEU A 112 13.72 -15.21 2.91
CA LEU A 112 14.31 -15.09 4.24
C LEU A 112 14.35 -16.49 4.91
N PRO A 113 15.27 -17.35 4.47
CA PRO A 113 15.32 -18.74 4.94
C PRO A 113 15.65 -18.85 6.43
N GLU A 114 16.21 -17.82 7.05
CA GLU A 114 16.54 -17.78 8.47
C GLU A 114 15.30 -17.86 9.38
N GLY A 115 14.14 -17.47 8.88
CA GLY A 115 12.89 -17.56 9.64
C GLY A 115 12.62 -16.39 10.59
N PRO A 116 11.41 -16.36 11.20
CA PRO A 116 10.96 -15.22 12.01
C PRO A 116 11.69 -15.08 13.35
N GLU A 117 12.33 -16.15 13.85
CA GLU A 117 13.09 -16.11 15.09
C GLU A 117 14.45 -15.42 14.95
N SER A 118 14.98 -15.36 13.72
CA SER A 118 16.31 -14.82 13.46
C SER A 118 16.38 -13.31 13.65
N ASP A 119 17.45 -12.83 14.25
CA ASP A 119 17.82 -11.41 14.33
C ASP A 119 18.22 -10.80 12.99
N LYS A 120 18.52 -11.67 11.99
CA LYS A 120 18.78 -11.23 10.60
C LYS A 120 17.51 -10.85 9.83
N VAL A 121 16.33 -11.14 10.40
CA VAL A 121 15.03 -10.83 9.83
C VAL A 121 14.36 -9.73 10.63
N ALA A 122 13.99 -8.65 9.97
CA ALA A 122 13.19 -7.56 10.52
C ALA A 122 11.80 -7.50 9.90
N LEU A 123 10.86 -6.98 10.65
CA LEU A 123 9.51 -6.68 10.20
C LEU A 123 9.33 -5.16 10.15
N ILE A 124 8.75 -4.66 9.08
CA ILE A 124 8.37 -3.25 8.96
C ILE A 124 6.86 -3.16 9.01
N GLY A 125 6.34 -2.33 9.92
CA GLY A 125 4.94 -1.93 9.96
C GLY A 125 4.79 -0.53 9.40
N VAL A 126 3.87 -0.35 8.44
CA VAL A 126 3.49 0.95 7.91
C VAL A 126 2.10 1.28 8.39
N GLU A 127 2.00 2.27 9.28
CA GLU A 127 0.72 2.84 9.70
C GLU A 127 0.21 3.77 8.61
N ILE A 128 -0.98 3.49 8.10
CA ILE A 128 -1.58 4.23 6.99
C ILE A 128 -2.15 5.55 7.52
N GLU A 129 -1.71 6.67 6.95
CA GLU A 129 -2.28 7.99 7.20
C GLU A 129 -3.33 8.37 6.15
N GLY A 130 -3.12 7.94 4.90
CA GLY A 130 -4.06 8.15 3.82
C GLY A 130 -3.77 7.28 2.61
N ALA A 131 -4.79 7.14 1.77
CA ALA A 131 -4.72 6.39 0.53
C ALA A 131 -5.49 7.08 -0.59
N GLU A 132 -5.06 6.82 -1.80
CA GLU A 132 -5.74 7.21 -3.03
C GLU A 132 -5.75 5.98 -3.95
N TYR A 133 -6.85 5.70 -4.61
CA TYR A 133 -6.94 4.55 -5.50
C TYR A 133 -7.64 4.91 -6.82
N TRP A 134 -7.30 4.15 -7.85
CA TRP A 134 -7.89 4.16 -9.19
C TRP A 134 -8.31 2.73 -9.52
N ASP A 135 -9.59 2.53 -9.71
CA ASP A 135 -10.18 1.23 -10.06
C ASP A 135 -10.44 1.19 -11.57
N GLY A 136 -9.75 0.30 -12.28
CA GLY A 136 -9.81 0.18 -13.73
C GLY A 136 -11.18 -0.22 -14.26
N ILE A 137 -11.94 -1.02 -13.53
CA ILE A 137 -13.29 -1.42 -13.92
C ILE A 137 -14.21 -0.20 -13.94
N SER A 138 -14.21 0.57 -12.85
CA SER A 138 -14.98 1.81 -12.76
C SER A 138 -14.54 2.83 -13.80
N SER A 139 -13.24 2.98 -14.02
CA SER A 139 -12.70 3.92 -15.02
C SER A 139 -13.01 3.50 -16.46
N SER A 140 -12.97 2.19 -16.78
CA SER A 140 -13.31 1.68 -18.11
C SER A 140 -14.78 1.87 -18.47
N LEU A 141 -15.68 1.57 -17.52
CA LEU A 141 -17.12 1.81 -17.68
C LEU A 141 -17.43 3.30 -17.82
N ARG A 142 -16.76 4.15 -17.04
CA ARG A 142 -16.92 5.60 -17.11
C ARG A 142 -16.33 6.17 -18.38
N PHE A 143 -15.16 5.68 -18.81
CA PHE A 143 -14.56 6.08 -20.08
C PHE A 143 -15.51 5.76 -21.24
N ALA A 144 -16.11 4.57 -21.25
CA ALA A 144 -17.10 4.18 -22.26
C ALA A 144 -18.36 5.07 -22.20
N PHE A 145 -18.83 5.38 -20.98
CA PHE A 145 -19.98 6.25 -20.78
C PHE A 145 -19.68 7.71 -21.13
N GLY A 146 -18.52 8.22 -20.69
CA GLY A 146 -18.04 9.57 -20.96
C GLY A 146 -17.75 9.78 -22.46
N TYR A 147 -17.19 8.77 -23.15
CA TYR A 147 -17.00 8.79 -24.59
C TYR A 147 -18.33 8.86 -25.33
N ALA A 148 -19.31 8.04 -24.94
CA ALA A 148 -20.65 8.09 -25.51
C ALA A 148 -21.33 9.46 -25.25
N GLN A 149 -21.16 10.02 -24.05
CA GLN A 149 -21.72 11.32 -23.66
C GLN A 149 -21.00 12.48 -24.37
N SER A 150 -19.68 12.41 -24.59
CA SER A 150 -18.91 13.41 -25.31
C SER A 150 -19.27 13.48 -26.80
N LEU A 151 -19.61 12.32 -27.40
CA LEU A 151 -20.11 12.26 -28.77
C LEU A 151 -21.47 12.95 -28.92
N VAL A 152 -22.27 12.98 -27.84
CA VAL A 152 -23.61 13.64 -27.84
C VAL A 152 -23.52 15.10 -27.43
N SER A 153 -22.64 15.45 -26.47
CA SER A 153 -22.57 16.78 -25.87
C SER A 153 -21.45 17.68 -26.38
N GLY A 154 -20.43 17.10 -27.06
CA GLY A 154 -19.27 17.85 -27.59
C GLY A 154 -18.34 18.41 -26.50
N LYS A 155 -18.49 18.02 -25.23
CA LYS A 155 -17.63 18.44 -24.11
C LYS A 155 -16.70 17.30 -23.69
N PRO A 156 -15.41 17.56 -23.40
CA PRO A 156 -14.51 16.53 -22.91
C PRO A 156 -14.94 16.09 -21.51
N ASP A 157 -14.89 14.76 -21.28
CA ASP A 157 -15.12 14.17 -19.96
C ASP A 157 -13.92 14.41 -19.05
N THR A 158 -14.13 15.11 -17.93
CA THR A 158 -13.12 15.36 -16.88
C THR A 158 -13.30 14.49 -15.66
N SER A 159 -14.18 13.50 -15.70
CA SER A 159 -14.55 12.63 -14.58
C SER A 159 -13.60 11.42 -14.41
N GLY A 160 -12.29 11.65 -14.30
CA GLY A 160 -11.37 10.66 -13.74
C GLY A 160 -11.63 10.55 -12.24
N GLU A 161 -12.31 9.49 -11.76
CA GLU A 161 -12.44 9.29 -10.33
C GLU A 161 -11.15 8.76 -9.75
N ASN A 162 -10.49 9.60 -8.97
CA ASN A 162 -9.65 9.16 -7.89
C ASN A 162 -10.39 9.42 -6.57
N ALA A 163 -10.48 8.41 -5.71
CA ALA A 163 -11.00 8.59 -4.38
C ALA A 163 -9.85 8.70 -3.38
N LYS A 164 -9.92 9.71 -2.52
CA LYS A 164 -8.97 9.93 -1.43
C LYS A 164 -9.60 9.50 -0.12
N VAL A 165 -8.86 8.71 0.66
CA VAL A 165 -9.32 8.20 1.94
C VAL A 165 -8.35 8.60 3.04
N SER A 166 -8.86 9.17 4.12
CA SER A 166 -8.10 9.42 5.35
C SER A 166 -8.23 8.24 6.29
N PHE A 167 -7.11 7.87 6.92
CA PHE A 167 -7.04 6.87 7.98
C PHE A 167 -6.81 7.51 9.35
N SER A 168 -6.67 8.85 9.39
CA SER A 168 -6.58 9.63 10.63
C SER A 168 -7.97 9.76 11.25
N GLY A 169 -8.15 9.20 12.42
CA GLY A 169 -9.37 9.29 13.22
C GLY A 169 -9.04 8.92 14.65
#